data_944bd2ff8614c14f414a6e21b667d933
#
_entry.id   944bd2ff8614c14f414a6e21b667d933
#
_cell.length_a   1.000
_cell.length_b   1.000
_cell.length_c   1.000
_cell.angle_alpha   90.00
_cell.angle_beta   90.00
_cell.angle_gamma   90.00
#
_symmetry.space_group_name_H-M   'P 1'
#
loop_
_entity.id
_entity.type
_entity.pdbx_description
1 polymer ?
#
loop_
_entity_poly.entity_id
_entity_poly.type
_entity_poly.pdbx_seq_one_letter_code
_entity_poly.pdbx_strand_id
1 'polypeptide(L)'
;QVRGLATFYTNANIETNGVNHENDVDAYSIVAYGSNLLADDKTTIYYQGSHTWQKNDSKRAIFTGDVADSKFTSKTFALDLKVGHNIAINDSFSIEPNIGTTYRHISNPSYTENGAGALNIHSDKFTSSELLGNFGADFEYKINSDSKLTATIGAGYDFKNDNNIVTSSFAGAPGVSFDTNGIDNGRWQYQAGLGYDLNLDNKNNMNFSYKYQGEGSKYNNNVVSLDYIYKF
;
A
#
# COMPACT_ATOMS: atom_id res chain seq x y z
N GLN A 1 -22.97 -6.86 -9.66
CA GLN A 1 -22.07 -7.54 -8.73
C GLN A 1 -20.80 -7.95 -9.45
N VAL A 2 -19.64 -7.54 -8.95
CA VAL A 2 -18.32 -7.97 -9.45
C VAL A 2 -17.61 -8.70 -8.32
N ARG A 3 -16.86 -9.75 -8.66
CA ARG A 3 -15.96 -10.47 -7.74
C ARG A 3 -14.73 -10.91 -8.51
N GLY A 4 -13.57 -10.81 -7.89
CA GLY A 4 -12.31 -11.17 -8.53
C GLY A 4 -11.27 -11.65 -7.53
N LEU A 5 -10.28 -12.33 -8.06
CA LEU A 5 -9.04 -12.71 -7.39
C LEU A 5 -7.88 -12.24 -8.26
N ALA A 6 -6.90 -11.62 -7.64
CA ALA A 6 -5.69 -11.16 -8.31
C ALA A 6 -4.44 -11.56 -7.52
N THR A 7 -3.34 -11.71 -8.22
CA THR A 7 -2.01 -11.91 -7.64
C THR A 7 -1.06 -10.86 -8.17
N PHE A 8 -0.16 -10.38 -7.31
CA PHE A 8 0.82 -9.36 -7.65
C PHE A 8 2.21 -9.81 -7.22
N TYR A 9 3.19 -9.43 -7.99
CA TYR A 9 4.60 -9.47 -7.65
C TYR A 9 5.18 -8.06 -7.74
N THR A 10 5.95 -7.68 -6.72
CA THR A 10 6.66 -6.40 -6.68
C THR A 10 8.10 -6.65 -6.27
N ASN A 11 9.02 -6.02 -6.97
CA ASN A 11 10.43 -5.95 -6.58
C ASN A 11 10.80 -4.47 -6.34
N ALA A 12 11.54 -4.22 -5.27
CA ALA A 12 12.02 -2.88 -4.93
C ALA A 12 13.41 -2.96 -4.29
N ASN A 13 14.23 -1.96 -4.57
CA ASN A 13 15.46 -1.70 -3.83
C ASN A 13 15.25 -0.43 -3.00
N ILE A 14 15.57 -0.50 -1.71
CA ILE A 14 15.42 0.60 -0.76
C ILE A 14 16.78 0.96 -0.20
N GLU A 15 17.24 2.16 -0.50
CA GLU A 15 18.51 2.71 0.00
C GLU A 15 18.21 3.80 1.04
N THR A 16 18.96 3.79 2.14
CA THR A 16 18.87 4.83 3.17
C THR A 16 20.02 5.81 3.03
N ASN A 17 19.71 7.05 2.65
CA ASN A 17 20.71 8.09 2.52
C ASN A 17 21.43 8.39 3.85
N GLY A 18 22.74 8.49 3.81
CA GLY A 18 23.57 8.87 4.96
C GLY A 18 23.96 7.73 5.90
N VAL A 19 23.38 6.55 5.75
CA VAL A 19 23.81 5.29 6.36
C VAL A 19 23.81 4.25 5.26
N ASN A 20 24.93 3.59 4.99
CA ASN A 20 25.01 2.56 3.95
C ASN A 20 24.16 1.34 4.34
N HIS A 21 22.86 1.50 4.22
CA HIS A 21 21.85 0.48 4.46
C HIS A 21 21.06 0.28 3.17
N GLU A 22 21.05 -0.93 2.68
CA GLU A 22 20.35 -1.38 1.48
C GLU A 22 19.39 -2.50 1.86
N ASN A 23 18.19 -2.50 1.28
CA ASN A 23 17.23 -3.58 1.46
C ASN A 23 16.58 -3.93 0.11
N ASP A 24 16.86 -5.12 -0.37
CA ASP A 24 16.20 -5.70 -1.53
C ASP A 24 14.90 -6.38 -1.08
N VAL A 25 13.81 -6.04 -1.74
CA VAL A 25 12.47 -6.48 -1.37
C VAL A 25 11.81 -7.21 -2.53
N ASP A 26 11.35 -8.45 -2.27
CA ASP A 26 10.46 -9.19 -3.15
C ASP A 26 9.12 -9.42 -2.44
N ALA A 27 8.04 -8.87 -2.96
CA ALA A 27 6.71 -9.02 -2.38
C ALA A 27 5.75 -9.79 -3.30
N TYR A 28 5.03 -10.73 -2.71
CA TYR A 28 4.00 -11.55 -3.35
C TYR A 28 2.67 -11.31 -2.64
N SER A 29 1.66 -10.93 -3.40
CA SER A 29 0.34 -10.60 -2.84
C SER A 29 -0.77 -11.42 -3.49
N ILE A 30 -1.75 -11.81 -2.69
CA ILE A 30 -3.04 -12.34 -3.13
C ILE A 30 -4.11 -11.35 -2.68
N VAL A 31 -5.00 -10.98 -3.60
CA VAL A 31 -6.07 -10.02 -3.37
C VAL A 31 -7.40 -10.61 -3.82
N ALA A 32 -8.36 -10.68 -2.91
CA ALA A 32 -9.76 -10.97 -3.23
C ALA A 32 -10.55 -9.65 -3.13
N TYR A 33 -11.34 -9.33 -4.15
CA TYR A 33 -12.07 -8.07 -4.20
C TYR A 33 -13.46 -8.23 -4.81
N GLY A 34 -14.31 -7.27 -4.54
CA GLY A 34 -15.61 -7.24 -5.17
C GLY A 34 -16.37 -5.95 -4.96
N SER A 35 -17.50 -5.86 -5.67
CA SER A 35 -18.46 -4.78 -5.50
C SER A 35 -19.89 -5.25 -5.69
N ASN A 36 -20.78 -4.64 -4.94
CA ASN A 36 -22.23 -4.86 -5.04
C ASN A 36 -22.95 -3.52 -5.22
N LEU A 37 -23.63 -3.37 -6.34
CA LEU A 37 -24.58 -2.29 -6.54
C LEU A 37 -25.85 -2.60 -5.74
N LEU A 38 -26.34 -1.64 -4.97
CA LEU A 38 -27.55 -1.78 -4.17
C LEU A 38 -28.81 -1.59 -5.02
N ALA A 39 -29.97 -1.81 -4.41
CA ALA A 39 -31.27 -1.78 -5.09
C ALA A 39 -31.71 -0.39 -5.57
N ASP A 40 -31.02 0.67 -5.18
CA ASP A 40 -31.24 2.04 -5.66
C ASP A 40 -30.53 2.33 -7.00
N ASP A 41 -29.80 1.35 -7.53
CA ASP A 41 -28.97 1.43 -8.75
C ASP A 41 -27.95 2.59 -8.79
N LYS A 42 -27.62 3.13 -7.61
CA LYS A 42 -26.68 4.27 -7.45
C LYS A 42 -25.62 4.04 -6.39
N THR A 43 -25.95 3.29 -5.36
CA THR A 43 -25.03 3.05 -4.23
C THR A 43 -24.29 1.75 -4.43
N THR A 44 -22.95 1.80 -4.42
CA THR A 44 -22.10 0.62 -4.54
C THR A 44 -21.28 0.41 -3.27
N ILE A 45 -21.27 -0.82 -2.80
CA ILE A 45 -20.36 -1.27 -1.74
C ILE A 45 -19.18 -1.97 -2.41
N TYR A 46 -17.96 -1.49 -2.13
CA TYR A 46 -16.70 -2.08 -2.56
C TYR A 46 -16.00 -2.73 -1.37
N TYR A 47 -15.42 -3.89 -1.57
CA TYR A 47 -14.69 -4.62 -0.54
C TYR A 47 -13.47 -5.32 -1.12
N GLN A 48 -12.41 -5.35 -0.33
CA GLN A 48 -11.16 -6.02 -0.70
C GLN A 48 -10.51 -6.62 0.54
N GLY A 49 -9.92 -7.80 0.38
CA GLY A 49 -9.03 -8.39 1.35
C GLY A 49 -7.73 -8.80 0.67
N SER A 50 -6.61 -8.56 1.30
CA SER A 50 -5.31 -8.91 0.77
C SER A 50 -4.39 -9.55 1.80
N HIS A 51 -3.48 -10.39 1.31
CA HIS A 51 -2.38 -10.93 2.09
C HIS A 51 -1.10 -10.83 1.27
N THR A 52 -0.06 -10.27 1.86
CA THR A 52 1.25 -10.06 1.23
C THR A 52 2.34 -10.71 2.05
N TRP A 53 3.22 -11.45 1.39
CA TRP A 53 4.49 -11.94 1.91
C TRP A 53 5.61 -11.13 1.28
N GLN A 54 6.40 -10.48 2.10
CA GLN A 54 7.50 -9.61 1.69
C GLN A 54 8.83 -10.22 2.17
N LYS A 55 9.63 -10.72 1.25
CA LYS A 55 11.00 -11.15 1.52
C LYS A 55 11.90 -9.94 1.53
N ASN A 56 12.70 -9.80 2.57
CA ASN A 56 13.68 -8.74 2.74
C ASN A 56 15.07 -9.35 2.78
N ASP A 57 15.98 -8.81 1.99
CA ASP A 57 17.43 -9.09 2.01
C ASP A 57 18.14 -7.77 2.32
N SER A 58 18.57 -7.63 3.56
CA SER A 58 19.03 -6.36 4.11
C SER A 58 20.52 -6.40 4.39
N LYS A 59 21.23 -5.33 4.00
CA LYS A 59 22.67 -5.15 4.20
C LYS A 59 22.93 -3.83 4.91
N ARG A 60 23.66 -3.87 5.99
CA ARG A 60 24.03 -2.70 6.78
C ARG A 60 25.56 -2.63 6.88
N ALA A 61 26.17 -1.59 6.31
CA ALA A 61 27.59 -1.36 6.44
C ALA A 61 27.95 -0.87 7.84
N ILE A 62 29.03 -1.41 8.37
CA ILE A 62 29.55 -1.10 9.71
C ILE A 62 30.79 -0.22 9.56
N PHE A 63 31.01 0.65 10.52
CA PHE A 63 32.17 1.56 10.55
C PHE A 63 33.54 0.85 10.57
N THR A 64 33.57 -0.44 10.90
CA THR A 64 34.76 -1.30 10.85
C THR A 64 35.10 -1.76 9.43
N GLY A 65 34.22 -1.54 8.46
CA GLY A 65 34.32 -2.04 7.10
C GLY A 65 33.60 -3.37 6.85
N ASP A 66 33.05 -3.99 7.90
CA ASP A 66 32.25 -5.19 7.78
C ASP A 66 30.83 -4.86 7.26
N VAL A 67 30.13 -5.87 6.74
CA VAL A 67 28.71 -5.78 6.35
C VAL A 67 27.90 -6.78 7.16
N ALA A 68 26.84 -6.30 7.80
CA ALA A 68 25.89 -7.12 8.49
C ALA A 68 24.70 -7.43 7.57
N ASP A 69 24.48 -8.71 7.28
CA ASP A 69 23.41 -9.20 6.40
C ASP A 69 22.28 -9.82 7.21
N SER A 70 21.04 -9.60 6.79
CA SER A 70 19.89 -10.31 7.33
C SER A 70 18.85 -10.64 6.28
N LYS A 71 18.14 -11.76 6.46
CA LYS A 71 17.02 -12.19 5.61
C LYS A 71 15.84 -12.56 6.46
N PHE A 72 14.69 -11.96 6.17
CA PHE A 72 13.45 -12.24 6.87
C PHE A 72 12.23 -12.04 5.97
N THR A 73 11.09 -12.60 6.37
CA THR A 73 9.84 -12.45 5.63
C THR A 73 8.80 -11.75 6.48
N SER A 74 8.43 -10.54 6.09
CA SER A 74 7.32 -9.78 6.65
C SER A 74 6.00 -10.25 6.06
N LYS A 75 4.91 -10.08 6.81
CA LYS A 75 3.56 -10.39 6.36
C LYS A 75 2.66 -9.20 6.60
N THR A 76 1.85 -8.88 5.60
CA THR A 76 0.83 -7.83 5.70
C THR A 76 -0.52 -8.43 5.37
N PHE A 77 -1.50 -8.17 6.22
CA PHE A 77 -2.91 -8.43 5.96
C PHE A 77 -3.65 -7.10 5.89
N ALA A 78 -4.54 -6.92 4.91
CA ALA A 78 -5.36 -5.73 4.79
C ALA A 78 -6.80 -6.08 4.43
N LEU A 79 -7.73 -5.28 4.96
CA LEU A 79 -9.15 -5.28 4.63
C LEU A 79 -9.59 -3.86 4.30
N ASP A 80 -10.28 -3.68 3.18
CA ASP A 80 -10.82 -2.42 2.72
C ASP A 80 -12.33 -2.55 2.52
N LEU A 81 -13.07 -1.56 2.97
CA LEU A 81 -14.50 -1.40 2.73
C LEU A 81 -14.77 0.04 2.32
N LYS A 82 -15.45 0.25 1.19
CA LYS A 82 -15.85 1.57 0.68
C LYS A 82 -17.31 1.54 0.26
N VAL A 83 -18.03 2.59 0.55
CA VAL A 83 -19.38 2.85 0.03
C VAL A 83 -19.33 4.13 -0.79
N GLY A 84 -19.76 4.05 -2.04
CA GLY A 84 -19.87 5.18 -2.95
C GLY A 84 -21.31 5.35 -3.44
N HIS A 85 -21.73 6.58 -3.68
CA HIS A 85 -23.04 6.90 -4.23
C HIS A 85 -22.90 7.68 -5.52
N ASN A 86 -23.28 7.10 -6.65
CA ASN A 86 -23.15 7.73 -7.96
C ASN A 86 -24.24 8.77 -8.20
N ILE A 87 -23.81 9.99 -8.51
CA ILE A 87 -24.66 11.15 -8.83
C ILE A 87 -24.37 11.54 -10.28
N ALA A 88 -25.31 11.24 -11.19
CA ALA A 88 -25.24 11.74 -12.55
C ALA A 88 -25.58 13.22 -12.57
N ILE A 89 -24.62 14.06 -12.96
CA ILE A 89 -24.83 15.51 -13.13
C ILE A 89 -25.46 15.78 -14.49
N ASN A 90 -24.98 15.06 -15.53
CA ASN A 90 -25.55 15.05 -16.87
C ASN A 90 -25.16 13.73 -17.57
N ASP A 91 -25.49 13.58 -18.87
CA ASP A 91 -25.26 12.36 -19.64
C ASP A 91 -23.78 11.98 -19.75
N SER A 92 -22.87 12.94 -19.63
CA SER A 92 -21.43 12.74 -19.78
C SER A 92 -20.64 12.83 -18.47
N PHE A 93 -21.20 13.42 -17.40
CA PHE A 93 -20.46 13.67 -16.18
C PHE A 93 -21.17 13.14 -14.93
N SER A 94 -20.46 12.36 -14.13
CA SER A 94 -20.92 11.87 -12.83
C SER A 94 -19.88 12.06 -11.74
N ILE A 95 -20.36 12.11 -10.51
CA ILE A 95 -19.54 12.20 -9.29
C ILE A 95 -19.99 11.05 -8.36
N GLU A 96 -19.04 10.34 -7.77
CA GLU A 96 -19.30 9.35 -6.73
C GLU A 96 -18.60 9.78 -5.44
N PRO A 97 -19.24 10.58 -4.56
CA PRO A 97 -18.78 10.76 -3.19
C PRO A 97 -18.74 9.40 -2.49
N ASN A 98 -17.68 9.21 -1.69
CA ASN A 98 -17.46 7.93 -1.04
C ASN A 98 -16.88 8.09 0.37
N ILE A 99 -17.15 7.08 1.20
CA ILE A 99 -16.57 6.92 2.53
C ILE A 99 -16.14 5.46 2.68
N GLY A 100 -15.07 5.23 3.43
CA GLY A 100 -14.57 3.88 3.63
C GLY A 100 -13.70 3.73 4.86
N THR A 101 -13.24 2.51 5.05
CA THR A 101 -12.26 2.17 6.07
C THR A 101 -11.28 1.13 5.55
N THR A 102 -10.03 1.26 5.97
CA THR A 102 -8.96 0.30 5.72
C THR A 102 -8.40 -0.15 7.06
N TYR A 103 -8.38 -1.45 7.28
CA TYR A 103 -7.60 -2.05 8.36
C TYR A 103 -6.37 -2.74 7.77
N ARG A 104 -5.19 -2.45 8.32
CA ARG A 104 -3.93 -3.09 7.92
C ARG A 104 -3.22 -3.62 9.15
N HIS A 105 -2.66 -4.82 9.05
CA HIS A 105 -1.83 -5.43 10.07
C HIS A 105 -0.54 -5.94 9.46
N ILE A 106 0.59 -5.46 9.99
CA ILE A 106 1.94 -5.82 9.56
C ILE A 106 2.59 -6.65 10.67
N SER A 107 3.26 -7.73 10.29
CA SER A 107 4.03 -8.57 11.21
C SER A 107 5.41 -8.84 10.63
N ASN A 108 6.43 -8.36 11.30
CA ASN A 108 7.83 -8.65 11.06
C ASN A 108 8.28 -9.71 12.07
N PRO A 109 8.89 -10.83 11.65
CA PRO A 109 9.47 -11.81 12.58
C PRO A 109 10.70 -11.22 13.26
N SER A 110 11.15 -11.84 14.35
CA SER A 110 12.49 -11.62 14.85
C SER A 110 13.53 -12.11 13.83
N TYR A 111 14.64 -11.41 13.75
CA TYR A 111 15.76 -11.81 12.90
C TYR A 111 17.11 -11.47 13.55
N THR A 112 18.17 -12.07 13.06
CA THR A 112 19.54 -11.80 13.50
C THR A 112 20.41 -11.57 12.28
N GLU A 113 21.21 -10.51 12.33
CA GLU A 113 22.25 -10.21 11.34
C GLU A 113 23.43 -11.18 11.46
N ASN A 114 24.16 -11.33 10.37
CA ASN A 114 25.40 -12.08 10.26
C ASN A 114 26.45 -11.24 9.54
N GLY A 115 27.74 -11.55 9.75
CA GLY A 115 28.86 -10.91 9.02
C GLY A 115 29.59 -9.82 9.79
N ALA A 116 29.04 -9.24 10.87
CA ALA A 116 29.67 -8.18 11.65
C ALA A 116 30.01 -8.59 13.09
N GLY A 117 30.05 -9.88 13.40
CA GLY A 117 30.47 -10.41 14.71
C GLY A 117 29.68 -9.84 15.87
N ALA A 118 30.34 -9.22 16.83
CA ALA A 118 29.74 -8.61 18.02
C ALA A 118 28.79 -7.43 17.67
N LEU A 119 28.90 -6.83 16.50
CA LEU A 119 28.10 -5.70 16.02
C LEU A 119 26.88 -6.13 15.20
N ASN A 120 26.65 -7.44 15.01
CA ASN A 120 25.39 -7.94 14.50
C ASN A 120 24.24 -7.55 15.40
N ILE A 121 23.09 -7.19 14.82
CA ILE A 121 21.88 -6.87 15.56
C ILE A 121 20.97 -8.11 15.59
N HIS A 122 20.43 -8.40 16.75
CA HIS A 122 19.23 -9.19 16.93
C HIS A 122 18.04 -8.24 17.08
N SER A 123 17.04 -8.36 16.22
CA SER A 123 15.81 -7.59 16.28
C SER A 123 14.66 -8.48 16.74
N ASP A 124 13.90 -8.02 17.73
CA ASP A 124 12.72 -8.73 18.19
C ASP A 124 11.60 -8.69 17.16
N LYS A 125 10.63 -9.59 17.32
CA LYS A 125 9.39 -9.57 16.53
C LYS A 125 8.67 -8.24 16.74
N PHE A 126 8.25 -7.64 15.63
CA PHE A 126 7.50 -6.38 15.62
C PHE A 126 6.17 -6.55 14.91
N THR A 127 5.11 -5.94 15.44
CA THR A 127 3.79 -5.87 14.80
C THR A 127 3.24 -4.46 14.86
N SER A 128 2.59 -4.04 13.79
CA SER A 128 1.90 -2.76 13.71
C SER A 128 0.52 -2.93 13.10
N SER A 129 -0.41 -2.10 13.50
CA SER A 129 -1.74 -2.06 12.90
C SER A 129 -2.20 -0.63 12.66
N GLU A 130 -2.89 -0.44 11.57
CA GLU A 130 -3.50 0.81 11.14
C GLU A 130 -5.00 0.62 11.00
N LEU A 131 -5.79 1.61 11.40
CA LEU A 131 -7.21 1.70 11.13
C LEU A 131 -7.51 3.07 10.53
N LEU A 132 -7.65 3.11 9.22
CA LEU A 132 -7.84 4.32 8.45
C LEU A 132 -9.32 4.52 8.14
N GLY A 133 -9.86 5.69 8.45
CA GLY A 133 -11.15 6.15 7.91
C GLY A 133 -10.88 7.05 6.72
N ASN A 134 -11.55 6.77 5.60
CA ASN A 134 -11.34 7.45 4.32
C ASN A 134 -12.62 8.15 3.87
N PHE A 135 -12.48 9.30 3.22
CA PHE A 135 -13.53 9.98 2.49
C PHE A 135 -12.98 10.61 1.21
N GLY A 136 -13.80 10.70 0.20
CA GLY A 136 -13.35 11.23 -1.09
C GLY A 136 -14.47 11.34 -2.11
N ALA A 137 -14.06 11.59 -3.35
CA ALA A 137 -14.95 11.57 -4.50
C ALA A 137 -14.20 11.05 -5.73
N ASP A 138 -14.91 10.22 -6.49
CA ASP A 138 -14.50 9.77 -7.82
C ASP A 138 -15.33 10.53 -8.86
N PHE A 139 -14.69 10.99 -9.92
CA PHE A 139 -15.29 11.76 -11.01
C PHE A 139 -15.12 10.97 -12.30
N GLU A 140 -16.16 10.91 -13.11
CA GLU A 140 -16.13 10.29 -14.42
C GLU A 140 -16.67 11.27 -15.46
N TYR A 141 -15.91 11.46 -16.55
CA TYR A 141 -16.31 12.23 -17.71
C TYR A 141 -16.21 11.37 -18.98
N LYS A 142 -17.36 11.05 -19.57
CA LYS A 142 -17.47 10.33 -20.85
C LYS A 142 -17.14 11.28 -22.01
N ILE A 143 -16.04 11.01 -22.71
CA ILE A 143 -15.64 11.77 -23.91
C ILE A 143 -16.50 11.32 -25.09
N ASN A 144 -16.70 10.00 -25.22
CA ASN A 144 -17.53 9.36 -26.23
C ASN A 144 -17.98 7.97 -25.73
N SER A 145 -18.54 7.12 -26.61
CA SER A 145 -18.97 5.75 -26.29
C SER A 145 -17.84 4.84 -25.83
N ASP A 146 -16.62 5.10 -26.27
CA ASP A 146 -15.49 4.18 -26.11
C ASP A 146 -14.42 4.72 -25.16
N SER A 147 -14.50 5.98 -24.73
CA SER A 147 -13.48 6.58 -23.88
C SER A 147 -14.04 7.50 -22.81
N LYS A 148 -13.37 7.48 -21.64
CA LYS A 148 -13.69 8.33 -20.52
C LYS A 148 -12.44 8.76 -19.74
N LEU A 149 -12.53 9.94 -19.14
CA LEU A 149 -11.59 10.42 -18.14
C LEU A 149 -12.14 10.11 -16.74
N THR A 150 -11.25 9.76 -15.84
CA THR A 150 -11.55 9.60 -14.44
C THR A 150 -10.63 10.47 -13.60
N ALA A 151 -11.14 10.97 -12.49
CA ALA A 151 -10.33 11.63 -11.49
C ALA A 151 -10.78 11.19 -10.10
N THR A 152 -9.85 11.10 -9.17
CA THR A 152 -10.11 10.74 -7.76
C THR A 152 -9.45 11.75 -6.86
N ILE A 153 -10.15 12.17 -5.83
CA ILE A 153 -9.57 12.91 -4.70
C ILE A 153 -10.03 12.27 -3.40
N GLY A 154 -9.18 12.28 -2.39
CA GLY A 154 -9.57 11.73 -1.10
C GLY A 154 -8.60 12.10 0.02
N ALA A 155 -9.08 11.94 1.23
CA ALA A 155 -8.30 12.04 2.44
C ALA A 155 -8.67 10.91 3.40
N GLY A 156 -7.73 10.56 4.27
CA GLY A 156 -7.91 9.55 5.30
C GLY A 156 -7.28 10.00 6.61
N TYR A 157 -7.79 9.45 7.70
CA TYR A 157 -7.26 9.67 9.03
C TYR A 157 -7.05 8.33 9.73
N ASP A 158 -5.82 8.11 10.23
CA ASP A 158 -5.49 6.92 11.00
C ASP A 158 -5.90 7.09 12.47
N PHE A 159 -6.88 6.30 12.88
CA PHE A 159 -7.42 6.30 14.25
C PHE A 159 -6.53 5.53 15.23
N LYS A 160 -5.70 4.62 14.75
CA LYS A 160 -4.93 3.74 15.63
C LYS A 160 -3.52 4.25 15.88
N ASN A 161 -2.77 4.63 14.85
CA ASN A 161 -1.41 5.17 14.89
C ASN A 161 -0.53 4.51 15.97
N ASP A 162 -0.34 3.19 15.85
CA ASP A 162 0.52 2.44 16.77
C ASP A 162 1.94 3.00 16.73
N ASN A 163 2.54 3.24 17.90
CA ASN A 163 3.95 3.59 17.98
C ASN A 163 4.79 2.42 17.48
N ASN A 164 5.44 2.62 16.34
CA ASN A 164 6.26 1.62 15.69
C ASN A 164 7.64 1.58 16.38
N ILE A 165 7.74 0.87 17.53
CA ILE A 165 9.00 0.69 18.27
C ILE A 165 9.55 -0.70 17.98
N VAL A 166 10.80 -0.75 17.54
CA VAL A 166 11.54 -1.99 17.31
C VAL A 166 12.61 -2.12 18.37
N THR A 167 12.50 -3.13 19.22
CA THR A 167 13.50 -3.47 20.24
C THR A 167 14.57 -4.36 19.62
N SER A 168 15.82 -4.01 19.88
CA SER A 168 16.99 -4.73 19.33
C SER A 168 18.10 -4.84 20.36
N SER A 169 19.04 -5.74 20.13
CA SER A 169 20.27 -5.90 20.90
C SER A 169 21.46 -6.23 20.01
N PHE A 170 22.66 -5.90 20.44
CA PHE A 170 23.89 -6.33 19.77
C PHE A 170 24.29 -7.74 20.20
N ALA A 171 24.82 -8.56 19.27
CA ALA A 171 25.33 -9.91 19.57
C ALA A 171 26.43 -9.92 20.61
N GLY A 172 27.25 -8.86 20.69
CA GLY A 172 28.30 -8.67 21.71
C GLY A 172 27.76 -8.26 23.07
N ALA A 173 26.48 -7.89 23.20
CA ALA A 173 25.83 -7.46 24.44
C ALA A 173 24.36 -7.92 24.50
N PRO A 174 24.06 -9.23 24.47
CA PRO A 174 22.70 -9.73 24.30
C PRO A 174 21.77 -9.42 25.49
N GLY A 175 22.31 -9.02 26.63
CA GLY A 175 21.55 -8.59 27.80
C GLY A 175 21.19 -7.10 27.84
N VAL A 176 21.60 -6.33 26.80
CA VAL A 176 21.36 -4.88 26.73
C VAL A 176 20.56 -4.60 25.46
N SER A 177 19.29 -4.26 25.61
CA SER A 177 18.41 -3.87 24.49
C SER A 177 18.38 -2.36 24.33
N PHE A 178 18.04 -1.94 23.10
CA PHE A 178 17.73 -0.56 22.74
C PHE A 178 16.51 -0.52 21.84
N ASP A 179 15.76 0.57 21.94
CA ASP A 179 14.57 0.81 21.15
C ASP A 179 14.85 1.77 20.00
N THR A 180 14.35 1.44 18.82
CA THR A 180 14.37 2.30 17.64
C THR A 180 12.94 2.66 17.27
N ASN A 181 12.64 3.96 17.24
CA ASN A 181 11.34 4.44 16.78
C ASN A 181 11.26 4.32 15.26
N GLY A 182 10.15 3.76 14.77
CA GLY A 182 9.81 3.81 13.37
C GLY A 182 9.49 5.23 12.89
N ILE A 183 9.35 5.38 11.58
CA ILE A 183 8.98 6.66 10.98
C ILE A 183 7.51 6.93 11.32
N ASP A 184 7.26 8.05 11.98
CA ASP A 184 5.90 8.60 12.15
C ASP A 184 5.62 9.57 10.98
N ASN A 185 4.78 9.16 10.07
CA ASN A 185 4.36 9.97 8.92
C ASN A 185 3.20 10.92 9.27
N GLY A 186 2.65 10.83 10.48
CA GLY A 186 1.44 11.50 10.90
C GLY A 186 0.20 10.68 10.60
N ARG A 187 -0.97 11.22 10.94
CA ARG A 187 -2.25 10.49 10.86
C ARG A 187 -3.05 10.76 9.59
N TRP A 188 -2.75 11.84 8.89
CA TRP A 188 -3.48 12.24 7.69
C TRP A 188 -2.85 11.67 6.44
N GLN A 189 -3.70 11.04 5.62
CA GLN A 189 -3.35 10.58 4.28
C GLN A 189 -4.14 11.37 3.24
N TYR A 190 -3.53 11.57 2.06
CA TYR A 190 -4.14 12.30 0.95
C TYR A 190 -3.92 11.50 -0.33
N GLN A 191 -4.92 11.52 -1.21
CA GLN A 191 -4.79 10.94 -2.53
C GLN A 191 -5.40 11.81 -3.60
N ALA A 192 -4.76 11.79 -4.76
CA ALA A 192 -5.29 12.35 -5.99
C ALA A 192 -4.92 11.43 -7.16
N GLY A 193 -5.81 11.27 -8.11
CA GLY A 193 -5.60 10.40 -9.25
C GLY A 193 -6.26 10.95 -10.50
N LEU A 194 -5.69 10.61 -11.66
CA LEU A 194 -6.25 10.84 -12.99
C LEU A 194 -6.14 9.55 -13.79
N GLY A 195 -7.15 9.25 -14.58
CA GLY A 195 -7.16 8.08 -15.42
C GLY A 195 -7.81 8.35 -16.78
N TYR A 196 -7.43 7.55 -17.75
CA TYR A 196 -8.05 7.49 -19.07
C TYR A 196 -8.37 6.04 -19.40
N ASP A 197 -9.66 5.76 -19.57
CA ASP A 197 -10.16 4.45 -19.98
C ASP A 197 -10.50 4.48 -21.47
N LEU A 198 -10.06 3.46 -22.19
CA LEU A 198 -10.31 3.28 -23.61
C LEU A 198 -10.82 1.85 -23.87
N ASN A 199 -12.05 1.71 -24.35
CA ASN A 199 -12.59 0.48 -24.90
C ASN A 199 -12.12 0.34 -26.34
N LEU A 200 -11.23 -0.61 -26.61
CA LEU A 200 -10.76 -0.91 -27.97
C LEU A 200 -11.83 -1.65 -28.75
N ASP A 201 -12.55 -2.54 -28.06
CA ASP A 201 -13.73 -3.26 -28.55
C ASP A 201 -14.54 -3.83 -27.36
N ASN A 202 -15.52 -4.70 -27.64
CA ASN A 202 -16.41 -5.28 -26.62
C ASN A 202 -15.68 -6.17 -25.57
N LYS A 203 -14.45 -6.61 -25.86
CA LYS A 203 -13.67 -7.51 -25.01
C LYS A 203 -12.39 -6.89 -24.48
N ASN A 204 -11.85 -5.91 -25.17
CA ASN A 204 -10.55 -5.33 -24.91
C ASN A 204 -10.68 -3.91 -24.36
N ASN A 205 -10.12 -3.67 -23.20
CA ASN A 205 -10.10 -2.37 -22.56
C ASN A 205 -8.67 -2.03 -22.12
N MET A 206 -8.28 -0.77 -22.25
CA MET A 206 -7.02 -0.23 -21.74
C MET A 206 -7.31 0.88 -20.73
N ASN A 207 -6.58 0.90 -19.62
CA ASN A 207 -6.58 1.99 -18.67
C ASN A 207 -5.16 2.55 -18.53
N PHE A 208 -5.02 3.84 -18.67
CA PHE A 208 -3.81 4.57 -18.30
C PHE A 208 -4.13 5.46 -17.10
N SER A 209 -3.33 5.37 -16.03
CA SER A 209 -3.59 6.16 -14.83
C SER A 209 -2.33 6.66 -14.14
N TYR A 210 -2.51 7.78 -13.44
CA TYR A 210 -1.55 8.35 -12.50
C TYR A 210 -2.22 8.53 -11.16
N LYS A 211 -1.54 8.13 -10.09
CA LYS A 211 -2.01 8.29 -8.71
C LYS A 211 -0.92 8.87 -7.84
N TYR A 212 -1.26 9.92 -7.11
CA TYR A 212 -0.47 10.48 -6.03
C TYR A 212 -1.06 10.06 -4.69
N GLN A 213 -0.19 9.69 -3.75
CA GLN A 213 -0.54 9.44 -2.36
C GLN A 213 0.48 10.15 -1.46
N GLY A 214 -0.01 10.87 -0.47
CA GLY A 214 0.81 11.54 0.54
C GLY A 214 0.38 11.16 1.95
N GLU A 215 1.33 11.11 2.87
CA GLU A 215 1.07 10.83 4.29
C GLU A 215 1.86 11.82 5.13
N GLY A 216 1.12 12.72 5.79
CA GLY A 216 1.72 13.87 6.46
C GLY A 216 2.60 14.69 5.51
N SER A 217 3.79 15.08 5.98
CA SER A 217 4.80 15.79 5.20
C SER A 217 6.02 14.93 4.83
N LYS A 218 6.04 13.66 5.22
CA LYS A 218 7.23 12.82 5.19
C LYS A 218 7.19 11.71 4.15
N TYR A 219 6.01 11.36 3.67
CA TYR A 219 5.83 10.31 2.69
C TYR A 219 5.04 10.79 1.48
N ASN A 220 5.52 10.49 0.31
CA ASN A 220 4.79 10.62 -0.94
C ASN A 220 5.08 9.45 -1.86
N ASN A 221 4.08 9.06 -2.61
CA ASN A 221 4.14 7.98 -3.58
C ASN A 221 3.46 8.41 -4.87
N ASN A 222 4.10 8.14 -5.99
CA ASN A 222 3.63 8.45 -7.33
C ASN A 222 3.58 7.13 -8.12
N VAL A 223 2.42 6.78 -8.61
CA VAL A 223 2.20 5.54 -9.36
C VAL A 223 1.68 5.88 -10.74
N VAL A 224 2.37 5.39 -11.76
CA VAL A 224 1.89 5.37 -13.14
C VAL A 224 1.54 3.95 -13.50
N SER A 225 0.34 3.72 -14.03
CA SER A 225 -0.13 2.39 -14.42
C SER A 225 -0.61 2.37 -15.86
N LEU A 226 -0.40 1.24 -16.51
CA LEU A 226 -1.01 0.88 -17.78
C LEU A 226 -1.60 -0.52 -17.61
N ASP A 227 -2.91 -0.62 -17.68
CA ASP A 227 -3.63 -1.86 -17.51
C ASP A 227 -4.29 -2.28 -18.83
N TYR A 228 -4.22 -3.56 -19.14
CA TYR A 228 -4.96 -4.16 -20.25
C TYR A 228 -5.90 -5.22 -19.68
N ILE A 229 -7.17 -5.10 -20.03
CA ILE A 229 -8.24 -5.98 -19.53
C ILE A 229 -8.87 -6.69 -20.70
N TYR A 230 -8.84 -8.04 -20.67
CA TYR A 230 -9.55 -8.90 -21.63
C TYR A 230 -10.74 -9.55 -20.94
N LYS A 231 -11.92 -9.41 -21.56
CA LYS A 231 -13.18 -10.02 -21.11
C LYS A 231 -13.45 -11.30 -21.92
N PHE A 232 -13.58 -12.41 -21.23
CA PHE A 232 -13.89 -13.71 -21.82
C PHE A 232 -15.34 -13.86 -22.22
#